data_a64cde6027b6644ef724f6306bfd1ba2
#
_entry.id   a64cde6027b6644ef724f6306bfd1ba2
#
_cell.length_a   1.000
_cell.length_b   1.000
_cell.length_c   1.000
_cell.angle_alpha   90.00
_cell.angle_beta   90.00
_cell.angle_gamma   90.00
#
_symmetry.space_group_name_H-M   'P 1'
#
loop_
_entity.id
_entity.type
_entity.pdbx_description
1 polymer ?
#
loop_
_entity_poly.entity_id
_entity_poly.type
_entity_poly.pdbx_seq_one_letter_code
_entity_poly.pdbx_strand_id
1 'polypeptide(L)'
;DSTEFGWRTNDITINDSQINSQYFLFESKNIKINNLKMTGKYSFQYTKNMEITSSYLDTKDAFWHAQDVVVKDSIVKGEYLGWFSKNLTFINCHIEGTQPLCYAENLTLINCTMDKADLAFEYSSVNATINGKVDSIKNPKSGVIEVDEVGEIIKEHPTMKCVRIVKVRKIC
;
A
#
# COMPACT_ATOMS: atom_id res chain seq x y z
N ASP A 1 0.53 12.31 -21.18
CA ASP A 1 -0.09 13.07 -20.08
C ASP A 1 -1.60 13.10 -20.26
N SER A 2 -2.33 12.77 -19.23
CA SER A 2 -3.80 12.80 -19.23
C SER A 2 -4.32 13.10 -17.85
N THR A 3 -5.38 13.89 -17.72
CA THR A 3 -6.02 14.12 -16.43
C THR A 3 -6.77 12.87 -15.98
N GLU A 4 -7.36 12.15 -16.92
CA GLU A 4 -8.18 10.96 -16.67
C GLU A 4 -7.90 9.93 -17.75
N PHE A 5 -7.34 8.78 -17.34
CA PHE A 5 -7.03 7.72 -18.28
C PHE A 5 -7.53 6.37 -17.75
N GLY A 6 -8.27 5.67 -18.61
CA GLY A 6 -8.69 4.29 -18.35
C GLY A 6 -9.78 4.15 -17.29
N TRP A 7 -10.68 5.11 -17.18
CA TRP A 7 -11.82 5.02 -16.27
C TRP A 7 -12.78 3.88 -16.66
N ARG A 8 -13.18 3.11 -15.67
CA ARG A 8 -14.16 2.02 -15.84
C ARG A 8 -13.79 1.02 -16.93
N THR A 9 -12.49 0.82 -17.11
CA THR A 9 -11.99 -0.19 -18.05
C THR A 9 -12.03 -1.59 -17.44
N ASN A 10 -12.08 -2.59 -18.29
CA ASN A 10 -12.08 -4.00 -17.93
C ASN A 10 -11.08 -4.76 -18.81
N ASP A 11 -10.37 -5.73 -18.21
CA ASP A 11 -9.45 -6.62 -18.93
C ASP A 11 -8.30 -5.86 -19.63
N ILE A 12 -7.61 -4.98 -18.89
CA ILE A 12 -6.50 -4.17 -19.41
C ILE A 12 -5.14 -4.76 -19.01
N THR A 13 -4.21 -4.73 -19.96
CA THR A 13 -2.80 -5.05 -19.71
C THR A 13 -1.91 -3.87 -20.13
N ILE A 14 -1.00 -3.46 -19.26
CA ILE A 14 -0.08 -2.35 -19.49
C ILE A 14 1.34 -2.84 -19.22
N ASN A 15 2.21 -2.72 -20.20
CA ASN A 15 3.61 -3.11 -20.07
C ASN A 15 4.52 -1.96 -20.52
N ASP A 16 5.72 -1.88 -19.92
CA ASP A 16 6.84 -1.04 -20.35
C ASP A 16 6.42 0.40 -20.65
N SER A 17 5.69 1.03 -19.73
CA SER A 17 5.01 2.29 -19.98
C SER A 17 5.42 3.38 -19.00
N GLN A 18 5.30 4.63 -19.46
CA GLN A 18 5.42 5.80 -18.59
C GLN A 18 4.13 6.63 -18.69
N ILE A 19 3.53 6.89 -17.54
CA ILE A 19 2.24 7.58 -17.44
C ILE A 19 2.34 8.70 -16.40
N ASN A 20 1.79 9.87 -16.76
CA ASN A 20 1.51 10.95 -15.84
C ASN A 20 0.01 11.26 -15.92
N SER A 21 -0.72 10.98 -14.84
CA SER A 21 -2.18 11.10 -14.84
C SER A 21 -2.74 11.33 -13.45
N GLN A 22 -3.87 12.01 -13.39
CA GLN A 22 -4.75 11.99 -12.23
C GLN A 22 -5.84 10.94 -12.46
N TYR A 23 -6.34 10.32 -11.38
CA TYR A 23 -7.41 9.31 -11.44
C TYR A 23 -7.16 8.17 -12.45
N PHE A 24 -5.90 7.74 -12.60
CA PHE A 24 -5.52 6.66 -13.50
C PHE A 24 -6.22 5.35 -13.11
N LEU A 25 -6.89 4.72 -14.09
CA LEU A 25 -7.65 3.47 -13.96
C LEU A 25 -8.76 3.50 -12.87
N PHE A 26 -9.37 4.64 -12.65
CA PHE A 26 -10.46 4.79 -11.69
C PHE A 26 -11.64 3.85 -11.98
N GLU A 27 -12.16 3.16 -10.96
CA GLU A 27 -13.26 2.18 -11.06
C GLU A 27 -13.03 1.05 -12.09
N SER A 28 -11.79 0.66 -12.34
CA SER A 28 -11.42 -0.35 -13.34
C SER A 28 -11.18 -1.72 -12.71
N LYS A 29 -11.23 -2.78 -13.51
CA LYS A 29 -11.08 -4.15 -13.03
C LYS A 29 -10.33 -5.07 -13.99
N ASN A 30 -9.83 -6.19 -13.45
CA ASN A 30 -9.08 -7.20 -14.20
C ASN A 30 -7.85 -6.58 -14.90
N ILE A 31 -6.94 -6.05 -14.10
CA ILE A 31 -5.83 -5.23 -14.56
C ILE A 31 -4.52 -5.96 -14.33
N LYS A 32 -3.65 -5.98 -15.34
CA LYS A 32 -2.27 -6.43 -15.23
C LYS A 32 -1.32 -5.34 -15.65
N ILE A 33 -0.37 -5.01 -14.79
CA ILE A 33 0.62 -3.95 -15.04
C ILE A 33 2.01 -4.52 -14.77
N ASN A 34 2.92 -4.32 -15.71
CA ASN A 34 4.32 -4.67 -15.56
C ASN A 34 5.22 -3.56 -16.08
N ASN A 35 6.25 -3.19 -15.32
CA ASN A 35 7.22 -2.16 -15.67
C ASN A 35 6.57 -0.82 -16.03
N LEU A 36 5.75 -0.30 -15.12
CA LEU A 36 5.12 1.02 -15.22
C LEU A 36 5.91 2.05 -14.41
N LYS A 37 6.23 3.19 -15.03
CA LYS A 37 6.64 4.40 -14.32
C LYS A 37 5.45 5.36 -14.28
N MET A 38 4.86 5.51 -13.11
CA MET A 38 3.66 6.33 -12.88
C MET A 38 3.97 7.54 -12.02
N THR A 39 3.51 8.71 -12.44
CA THR A 39 3.47 9.91 -11.61
C THR A 39 2.06 10.50 -11.63
N GLY A 40 1.61 11.03 -10.50
CA GLY A 40 0.28 11.64 -10.45
C GLY A 40 -0.37 11.61 -9.07
N LYS A 41 -1.68 11.47 -9.05
CA LYS A 41 -2.49 11.36 -7.83
C LYS A 41 -3.82 10.67 -8.08
N TYR A 42 -4.42 10.11 -7.01
CA TYR A 42 -5.71 9.43 -7.05
C TYR A 42 -5.75 8.20 -7.96
N SER A 43 -4.59 7.57 -8.20
CA SER A 43 -4.47 6.44 -9.11
C SER A 43 -5.03 5.16 -8.48
N PHE A 44 -5.60 4.31 -9.31
CA PHE A 44 -6.10 2.98 -8.92
C PHE A 44 -7.22 2.99 -7.88
N GLN A 45 -7.90 4.10 -7.68
CA GLN A 45 -9.02 4.15 -6.74
C GLN A 45 -10.20 3.33 -7.26
N TYR A 46 -10.87 2.61 -6.34
CA TYR A 46 -12.00 1.73 -6.63
C TYR A 46 -11.71 0.65 -7.67
N THR A 47 -10.44 0.27 -7.84
CA THR A 47 -10.05 -0.84 -8.72
C THR A 47 -10.36 -2.19 -8.08
N LYS A 48 -10.53 -3.21 -8.90
CA LYS A 48 -10.79 -4.56 -8.45
C LYS A 48 -10.04 -5.59 -9.29
N ASN A 49 -9.43 -6.56 -8.62
CA ASN A 49 -8.66 -7.62 -9.27
C ASN A 49 -7.53 -7.06 -10.13
N MET A 50 -6.46 -6.62 -9.48
CA MET A 50 -5.31 -6.00 -10.14
C MET A 50 -3.99 -6.60 -9.66
N GLU A 51 -3.07 -6.82 -10.59
CA GLU A 51 -1.69 -7.18 -10.30
C GLU A 51 -0.74 -6.13 -10.91
N ILE A 52 0.19 -5.63 -10.11
CA ILE A 52 1.24 -4.69 -10.51
C ILE A 52 2.58 -5.31 -10.17
N THR A 53 3.51 -5.35 -11.13
CA THR A 53 4.85 -5.89 -10.94
C THR A 53 5.93 -4.94 -11.46
N SER A 54 7.11 -4.96 -10.82
CA SER A 54 8.33 -4.30 -11.31
C SER A 54 8.13 -2.81 -11.68
N SER A 55 7.35 -2.08 -10.88
CA SER A 55 6.89 -0.74 -11.21
C SER A 55 7.38 0.33 -10.23
N TYR A 56 7.43 1.55 -10.69
CA TYR A 56 7.67 2.74 -9.89
C TYR A 56 6.42 3.63 -9.90
N LEU A 57 5.79 3.76 -8.76
CA LEU A 57 4.55 4.49 -8.58
C LEU A 57 4.78 5.66 -7.62
N ASP A 58 4.71 6.88 -8.11
CA ASP A 58 4.79 8.12 -7.34
C ASP A 58 3.43 8.83 -7.45
N THR A 59 2.52 8.47 -6.57
CA THR A 59 1.11 8.83 -6.72
C THR A 59 0.39 8.92 -5.37
N LYS A 60 0.05 10.14 -4.98
CA LYS A 60 -0.71 10.44 -3.77
C LYS A 60 -2.11 9.86 -3.83
N ASP A 61 -2.67 9.48 -2.66
CA ASP A 61 -4.02 8.95 -2.49
C ASP A 61 -4.34 7.73 -3.39
N ALA A 62 -3.32 6.92 -3.68
CA ALA A 62 -3.48 5.74 -4.53
C ALA A 62 -4.16 4.58 -3.78
N PHE A 63 -4.84 3.72 -4.54
CA PHE A 63 -5.49 2.50 -4.06
C PHE A 63 -6.64 2.70 -3.06
N TRP A 64 -7.22 3.88 -2.95
CA TRP A 64 -8.38 4.09 -2.10
C TRP A 64 -9.56 3.22 -2.56
N HIS A 65 -10.16 2.50 -1.62
CA HIS A 65 -11.23 1.55 -1.89
C HIS A 65 -10.88 0.46 -2.93
N ALA A 66 -9.60 0.22 -3.19
CA ALA A 66 -9.17 -0.86 -4.06
C ALA A 66 -9.42 -2.23 -3.40
N GLN A 67 -9.76 -3.22 -4.20
CA GLN A 67 -10.07 -4.57 -3.73
C GLN A 67 -9.34 -5.64 -4.54
N ASP A 68 -8.82 -6.66 -3.83
CA ASP A 68 -8.14 -7.80 -4.45
C ASP A 68 -6.97 -7.35 -5.34
N VAL A 69 -6.03 -6.60 -4.76
CA VAL A 69 -4.88 -6.02 -5.44
C VAL A 69 -3.58 -6.60 -4.89
N VAL A 70 -2.69 -6.97 -5.79
CA VAL A 70 -1.34 -7.44 -5.46
C VAL A 70 -0.30 -6.58 -6.17
N VAL A 71 0.64 -6.04 -5.40
CA VAL A 71 1.79 -5.25 -5.89
C VAL A 71 3.06 -5.97 -5.53
N LYS A 72 3.93 -6.25 -6.52
CA LYS A 72 5.17 -7.01 -6.33
C LYS A 72 6.38 -6.27 -6.88
N ASP A 73 7.52 -6.44 -6.21
CA ASP A 73 8.83 -5.99 -6.69
C ASP A 73 8.82 -4.53 -7.17
N SER A 74 8.16 -3.66 -6.40
CA SER A 74 7.83 -2.31 -6.83
C SER A 74 8.19 -1.26 -5.78
N ILE A 75 8.33 -0.03 -6.22
CA ILE A 75 8.46 1.16 -5.37
C ILE A 75 7.14 1.94 -5.44
N VAL A 76 6.55 2.20 -4.29
CA VAL A 76 5.26 2.90 -4.18
C VAL A 76 5.42 4.10 -3.25
N LYS A 77 5.32 5.29 -3.80
CA LYS A 77 5.45 6.55 -3.07
C LYS A 77 4.18 7.37 -3.13
N GLY A 78 3.88 8.04 -2.04
CA GLY A 78 2.77 8.96 -1.95
C GLY A 78 2.14 8.96 -0.57
N GLU A 79 1.42 10.03 -0.26
CA GLU A 79 0.66 10.18 0.97
C GLU A 79 -0.64 9.37 0.90
N TYR A 80 -1.13 8.90 2.05
CA TYR A 80 -2.43 8.28 2.26
C TYR A 80 -2.71 7.06 1.36
N LEU A 81 -1.68 6.25 1.09
CA LEU A 81 -1.78 5.06 0.25
C LEU A 81 -2.73 4.01 0.84
N GLY A 82 -3.57 3.41 0.02
CA GLY A 82 -4.35 2.21 0.34
C GLY A 82 -5.50 2.40 1.33
N TRP A 83 -5.96 3.63 1.57
CA TRP A 83 -7.06 3.88 2.50
C TRP A 83 -8.35 3.17 2.07
N PHE A 84 -9.02 2.55 3.02
CA PHE A 84 -10.27 1.81 2.81
C PHE A 84 -10.17 0.65 1.81
N SER A 85 -8.96 0.16 1.56
CA SER A 85 -8.75 -0.98 0.68
C SER A 85 -9.15 -2.30 1.34
N LYS A 86 -9.38 -3.33 0.52
CA LYS A 86 -9.68 -4.68 0.96
C LYS A 86 -8.84 -5.71 0.20
N ASN A 87 -8.21 -6.64 0.93
CA ASN A 87 -7.33 -7.64 0.33
C ASN A 87 -6.22 -6.99 -0.52
N LEU A 88 -5.55 -5.97 0.00
CA LEU A 88 -4.41 -5.33 -0.63
C LEU A 88 -3.12 -6.00 -0.14
N THR A 89 -2.29 -6.45 -1.07
CA THR A 89 -1.05 -7.18 -0.77
C THR A 89 0.14 -6.50 -1.44
N PHE A 90 1.20 -6.26 -0.65
CA PHE A 90 2.51 -5.82 -1.15
C PHE A 90 3.54 -6.90 -0.88
N ILE A 91 4.31 -7.28 -1.90
CA ILE A 91 5.39 -8.30 -1.81
C ILE A 91 6.68 -7.71 -2.35
N ASN A 92 7.76 -7.74 -1.56
CA ASN A 92 9.07 -7.19 -1.94
C ASN A 92 8.97 -5.73 -2.41
N CYS A 93 8.20 -4.91 -1.74
CA CYS A 93 7.97 -3.52 -2.11
C CYS A 93 8.66 -2.55 -1.15
N HIS A 94 9.03 -1.39 -1.69
CA HIS A 94 9.37 -0.22 -0.90
C HIS A 94 8.20 0.76 -0.90
N ILE A 95 7.71 1.13 0.28
CA ILE A 95 6.55 2.01 0.47
C ILE A 95 7.01 3.28 1.17
N GLU A 96 6.72 4.45 0.60
CA GLU A 96 7.12 5.74 1.14
C GLU A 96 5.92 6.69 1.24
N GLY A 97 5.74 7.33 2.39
CA GLY A 97 4.78 8.42 2.58
C GLY A 97 3.99 8.33 3.88
N THR A 98 3.42 9.47 4.27
CA THR A 98 2.68 9.63 5.52
C THR A 98 1.34 8.90 5.53
N GLN A 99 0.93 8.45 6.71
CA GLN A 99 -0.35 7.78 6.98
C GLN A 99 -0.69 6.66 5.98
N PRO A 100 0.27 5.76 5.70
CA PRO A 100 0.04 4.72 4.71
C PRO A 100 -0.85 3.62 5.30
N LEU A 101 -1.71 3.06 4.44
CA LEU A 101 -2.41 1.81 4.67
C LEU A 101 -3.35 1.85 5.89
N CYS A 102 -4.04 2.97 6.08
CA CYS A 102 -5.04 3.15 7.11
C CYS A 102 -6.42 2.67 6.65
N TYR A 103 -7.25 2.25 7.61
CA TYR A 103 -8.62 1.79 7.40
C TYR A 103 -8.75 0.61 6.42
N ALA A 104 -7.67 -0.15 6.23
CA ALA A 104 -7.64 -1.29 5.32
C ALA A 104 -8.15 -2.58 5.99
N GLU A 105 -8.82 -3.40 5.22
CA GLU A 105 -9.30 -4.72 5.63
C GLU A 105 -8.45 -5.82 4.97
N ASN A 106 -7.91 -6.73 5.76
CA ASN A 106 -7.08 -7.84 5.30
C ASN A 106 -5.88 -7.38 4.45
N LEU A 107 -5.13 -6.45 5.00
CA LEU A 107 -3.89 -5.95 4.42
C LEU A 107 -2.74 -6.93 4.67
N THR A 108 -1.91 -7.17 3.66
CA THR A 108 -0.74 -8.05 3.76
C THR A 108 0.51 -7.37 3.20
N LEU A 109 1.59 -7.36 3.98
CA LEU A 109 2.92 -6.94 3.54
C LEU A 109 3.90 -8.09 3.75
N ILE A 110 4.61 -8.48 2.70
CA ILE A 110 5.62 -9.55 2.75
C ILE A 110 6.96 -8.99 2.28
N ASN A 111 7.96 -9.04 3.17
CA ASN A 111 9.31 -8.59 2.86
C ASN A 111 9.34 -7.16 2.27
N CYS A 112 8.67 -6.23 2.92
CA CYS A 112 8.61 -4.84 2.51
C CYS A 112 9.54 -3.95 3.33
N THR A 113 9.85 -2.79 2.81
CA THR A 113 10.48 -1.68 3.53
C THR A 113 9.56 -0.47 3.50
N MET A 114 9.61 0.36 4.55
CA MET A 114 8.81 1.57 4.64
C MET A 114 9.69 2.76 5.03
N ASP A 115 9.47 3.91 4.40
CA ASP A 115 10.20 5.14 4.71
C ASP A 115 9.23 6.33 4.78
N LYS A 116 9.52 7.29 5.66
CA LYS A 116 8.61 8.41 5.96
C LYS A 116 7.18 7.97 6.27
N ALA A 117 7.06 6.78 6.86
CA ALA A 117 5.81 6.10 7.14
C ALA A 117 5.40 6.34 8.59
N ASP A 118 4.88 7.51 8.87
CA ASP A 118 4.30 7.87 10.15
C ASP A 118 2.81 7.56 10.21
N LEU A 119 2.29 7.30 11.40
CA LEU A 119 0.88 7.00 11.67
C LEU A 119 0.32 5.84 10.80
N ALA A 120 1.17 4.85 10.52
CA ALA A 120 0.83 3.73 9.64
C ALA A 120 -0.23 2.80 10.26
N PHE A 121 -1.04 2.20 9.40
CA PHE A 121 -1.99 1.12 9.70
C PHE A 121 -3.16 1.48 10.61
N GLU A 122 -3.49 2.76 10.77
CA GLU A 122 -4.59 3.17 11.64
C GLU A 122 -5.91 2.46 11.26
N TYR A 123 -6.53 1.81 12.24
CA TYR A 123 -7.77 1.02 12.10
C TYR A 123 -7.74 -0.07 11.03
N SER A 124 -6.57 -0.59 10.68
CA SER A 124 -6.42 -1.66 9.69
C SER A 124 -6.28 -3.04 10.34
N SER A 125 -6.83 -4.07 9.71
CA SER A 125 -6.44 -5.45 9.95
C SER A 125 -5.26 -5.79 9.04
N VAL A 126 -4.10 -6.15 9.63
CA VAL A 126 -2.84 -6.23 8.92
C VAL A 126 -1.98 -7.40 9.38
N ASN A 127 -1.40 -8.12 8.42
CA ASN A 127 -0.30 -9.04 8.62
C ASN A 127 0.90 -8.56 7.80
N ALA A 128 2.00 -8.22 8.46
CA ALA A 128 3.13 -7.59 7.82
C ALA A 128 4.47 -8.16 8.28
N THR A 129 5.39 -8.31 7.33
CA THR A 129 6.82 -8.46 7.57
C THR A 129 7.54 -7.28 6.92
N ILE A 130 8.18 -6.45 7.75
CA ILE A 130 8.79 -5.18 7.36
C ILE A 130 10.26 -5.19 7.79
N ASN A 131 11.15 -5.01 6.85
CA ASN A 131 12.58 -4.87 7.10
C ASN A 131 12.93 -3.39 7.38
N GLY A 132 13.79 -3.17 8.35
CA GLY A 132 14.21 -1.83 8.73
C GLY A 132 13.24 -1.15 9.70
N LYS A 133 13.08 0.15 9.57
CA LYS A 133 12.34 0.98 10.52
C LYS A 133 11.03 1.52 9.93
N VAL A 134 9.99 1.53 10.75
CA VAL A 134 8.75 2.30 10.53
C VAL A 134 8.71 3.46 11.51
N ASP A 135 8.42 4.68 11.05
CA ASP A 135 8.46 5.88 11.90
C ASP A 135 7.44 5.82 13.03
N SER A 136 6.20 5.52 12.72
CA SER A 136 5.20 5.23 13.75
C SER A 136 4.06 4.34 13.26
N ILE A 137 3.51 3.57 14.20
CA ILE A 137 2.34 2.70 14.01
C ILE A 137 1.23 3.21 14.92
N LYS A 138 0.07 3.51 14.36
CA LYS A 138 -1.06 4.07 15.11
C LYS A 138 -2.28 3.16 15.07
N ASN A 139 -2.78 2.79 16.25
CA ASN A 139 -4.07 2.12 16.45
C ASN A 139 -4.45 1.04 15.41
N PRO A 140 -3.57 0.10 15.02
CA PRO A 140 -3.97 -0.98 14.13
C PRO A 140 -5.06 -1.84 14.80
N LYS A 141 -5.99 -2.35 14.02
CA LYS A 141 -7.19 -3.03 14.52
C LYS A 141 -6.91 -4.48 14.93
N SER A 142 -6.20 -5.23 14.10
CA SER A 142 -5.91 -6.65 14.34
C SER A 142 -4.75 -7.16 13.49
N GLY A 143 -4.21 -8.31 13.83
CA GLY A 143 -3.19 -9.02 13.08
C GLY A 143 -1.81 -9.03 13.74
N VAL A 144 -0.79 -9.26 12.94
CA VAL A 144 0.61 -9.35 13.40
C VAL A 144 1.50 -8.48 12.51
N ILE A 145 2.30 -7.61 13.14
CA ILE A 145 3.29 -6.79 12.45
C ILE A 145 4.67 -7.20 12.96
N GLU A 146 5.44 -7.83 12.09
CA GLU A 146 6.86 -8.13 12.32
C GLU A 146 7.70 -7.02 11.69
N VAL A 147 8.55 -6.39 12.46
CA VAL A 147 9.36 -5.24 12.02
C VAL A 147 10.67 -5.18 12.78
N ASP A 148 11.76 -4.77 12.15
CA ASP A 148 13.07 -4.64 12.81
C ASP A 148 13.02 -3.52 13.87
N GLU A 149 12.48 -2.35 13.54
CA GLU A 149 12.42 -1.19 14.44
C GLU A 149 11.14 -0.36 14.21
N VAL A 150 10.58 0.15 15.29
CA VAL A 150 9.47 1.14 15.26
C VAL A 150 9.88 2.35 16.08
N GLY A 151 9.77 3.55 15.50
CA GLY A 151 10.05 4.80 16.18
C GLY A 151 9.05 5.07 17.30
N GLU A 152 7.75 5.04 17.00
CA GLU A 152 6.68 5.25 17.97
C GLU A 152 5.51 4.29 17.75
N ILE A 153 4.92 3.81 18.84
CA ILE A 153 3.69 3.01 18.82
C ILE A 153 2.61 3.78 19.57
N ILE A 154 1.60 4.26 18.84
CA ILE A 154 0.51 5.08 19.37
C ILE A 154 -0.69 4.17 19.67
N LYS A 155 -1.08 4.09 20.95
CA LYS A 155 -2.16 3.23 21.46
C LYS A 155 -3.21 4.08 22.15
N GLU A 156 -4.09 4.69 21.40
CA GLU A 156 -5.14 5.56 21.94
C GLU A 156 -6.52 4.89 21.96
N HIS A 157 -6.66 3.73 21.31
CA HIS A 157 -7.96 3.08 21.14
C HIS A 157 -7.99 1.64 21.70
N PRO A 158 -9.12 1.20 22.31
CA PRO A 158 -9.28 -0.15 22.89
C PRO A 158 -9.06 -1.31 21.91
N THR A 159 -9.24 -1.11 20.60
CA THR A 159 -9.05 -2.12 19.55
C THR A 159 -7.63 -2.64 19.44
N MET A 160 -6.64 -1.89 19.94
CA MET A 160 -5.23 -2.29 19.98
C MET A 160 -4.92 -3.57 20.74
N LYS A 161 -5.85 -4.09 21.52
CA LYS A 161 -5.65 -5.33 22.29
C LYS A 161 -5.47 -6.56 21.41
N CYS A 162 -5.90 -6.52 20.17
CA CYS A 162 -5.88 -7.64 19.22
C CYS A 162 -4.66 -7.63 18.29
N VAL A 163 -3.74 -6.68 18.43
CA VAL A 163 -2.56 -6.57 17.57
C VAL A 163 -1.29 -6.94 18.28
N ARG A 164 -0.51 -7.79 17.64
CA ARG A 164 0.84 -8.15 18.08
C ARG A 164 1.88 -7.49 17.19
N ILE A 165 2.70 -6.62 17.76
CA ILE A 165 3.87 -6.03 17.09
C ILE A 165 5.12 -6.74 17.61
N VAL A 166 5.83 -7.40 16.72
CA VAL A 166 7.03 -8.18 17.03
C VAL A 166 8.24 -7.45 16.47
N LYS A 167 9.14 -7.02 17.35
CA LYS A 167 10.45 -6.49 16.94
C LYS A 167 11.39 -7.67 16.66
N VAL A 168 11.80 -7.82 15.41
CA VAL A 168 12.72 -8.87 15.00
C VAL A 168 14.15 -8.41 15.31
N ARG A 169 14.79 -9.02 16.30
CA ARG A 169 16.24 -8.79 16.51
C ARG A 169 17.01 -9.58 15.48
N LYS A 170 17.74 -8.91 14.61
CA LYS A 170 18.76 -9.58 13.80
C LYS A 170 19.81 -10.15 14.76
N ILE A 171 19.96 -11.47 14.76
CA ILE A 171 21.11 -12.14 15.41
C ILE A 171 22.30 -11.87 14.49
N CYS A 172 23.25 -11.09 14.99
CA CYS A 172 24.54 -10.87 14.31
C CYS A 172 25.39 -12.14 14.35
#